data_f2c15d511c674a9c0c6806cd03db9436
#
_entry.id   f2c15d511c674a9c0c6806cd03db9436
#
_cell.length_a   1.000
_cell.length_b   1.000
_cell.length_c   1.000
_cell.angle_alpha   90.00
_cell.angle_beta   90.00
_cell.angle_gamma   90.00
#
_symmetry.space_group_name_H-M   'P 1'
#
loop_
_entity.id
_entity.type
_entity.pdbx_description
1 polymer ?
#
loop_
_entity_poly.entity_id
_entity_poly.type
_entity_poly.pdbx_seq_one_letter_code
_entity_poly.pdbx_strand_id
1 'polypeptide(L)'
;MLALVGGLLPARAGEHCIEDWSTAVPVVREERLATVEDVMDLAKGKVDGDVVKVTLCQQGERWVYRLLVRGPAGKHAPVIVDAKAPFTR
;
A
#
# COMPACT_ATOMS: atom_id res chain seq x y z
N MET A 1 -32.52 -16.78 -5.18
CA MET A 1 -32.03 -16.64 -5.31
C MET A 1 -31.16 -16.17 -5.45
N LEU A 2 -30.87 -15.88 -5.58
CA LEU A 2 -30.17 -15.55 -5.74
C LEU A 2 -29.31 -14.97 -5.45
N ALA A 3 -29.23 -14.86 -5.23
CA ALA A 3 -28.56 -14.25 -4.91
C ALA A 3 -27.43 -14.44 -4.82
N LEU A 4 -27.28 -14.71 -4.82
CA LEU A 4 -26.33 -14.85 -4.73
C LEU A 4 -25.41 -14.59 -5.26
N VAL A 5 -25.37 -14.57 -5.46
CA VAL A 5 -24.76 -14.39 -6.11
C VAL A 5 -23.86 -13.64 -6.07
N GLY A 6 -24.10 -13.10 -6.13
CA GLY A 6 -23.31 -12.21 -6.35
C GLY A 6 -22.17 -12.10 -5.55
N GLY A 7 -22.30 -12.32 -4.55
CA GLY A 7 -21.29 -12.00 -3.72
C GLY A 7 -19.95 -12.29 -4.17
N LEU A 8 -19.84 -13.04 -4.92
CA LEU A 8 -18.64 -13.44 -5.23
C LEU A 8 -17.76 -12.52 -5.76
N LEU A 9 -17.96 -11.96 -6.62
CA LEU A 9 -17.14 -11.20 -7.28
C LEU A 9 -16.45 -10.20 -6.56
N PRO A 10 -16.87 -9.63 -5.73
CA PRO A 10 -16.30 -8.56 -5.07
C PRO A 10 -14.92 -8.75 -4.63
N ALA A 11 -14.55 -9.88 -4.43
CA ALA A 11 -13.27 -10.10 -3.96
C ALA A 11 -12.21 -9.33 -4.66
N ARG A 12 -12.31 -9.26 -5.94
CA ARG A 12 -11.31 -8.63 -6.63
C ARG A 12 -11.50 -7.24 -6.66
N ALA A 13 -12.60 -6.81 -6.61
CA ALA A 13 -12.87 -5.43 -6.69
C ALA A 13 -12.43 -4.73 -5.44
N GLY A 14 -11.99 -5.44 -4.46
CA GLY A 14 -11.61 -4.78 -3.24
C GLY A 14 -10.36 -3.94 -3.30
N GLU A 15 -9.57 -4.08 -4.31
CA GLU A 15 -8.34 -3.31 -4.35
C GLU A 15 -8.56 -1.98 -5.05
N HIS A 16 -8.09 -0.92 -4.43
CA HIS A 16 -8.24 0.41 -4.96
C HIS A 16 -7.06 1.26 -4.53
N CYS A 17 -6.36 1.84 -5.47
CA CYS A 17 -5.18 2.64 -5.16
C CYS A 17 -5.45 4.11 -5.43
N ILE A 18 -4.90 4.97 -4.59
CA ILE A 18 -5.03 6.41 -4.71
C ILE A 18 -3.74 6.94 -5.31
N GLU A 19 -3.83 7.43 -6.52
CA GLU A 19 -2.65 7.93 -7.23
C GLU A 19 -2.30 9.35 -6.86
N ASP A 20 -3.29 10.13 -6.44
CA ASP A 20 -3.09 11.54 -6.17
C ASP A 20 -2.85 11.75 -4.69
N TRP A 21 -1.66 12.19 -4.34
CA TRP A 21 -1.33 12.38 -2.93
C TRP A 21 -2.12 13.48 -2.23
N SER A 22 -2.67 14.42 -2.98
CA SER A 22 -3.54 15.40 -2.37
C SER A 22 -4.81 14.73 -1.85
N THR A 23 -5.21 13.61 -2.44
CA THR A 23 -6.34 12.83 -1.99
C THR A 23 -5.92 11.84 -0.91
N ALA A 24 -4.72 11.31 -1.01
CA ALA A 24 -4.26 10.29 -0.07
C ALA A 24 -3.92 10.85 1.31
N VAL A 25 -3.36 12.04 1.38
CA VAL A 25 -2.93 12.61 2.65
C VAL A 25 -4.06 12.70 3.68
N PRO A 26 -5.25 13.16 3.31
CA PRO A 26 -6.35 13.17 4.28
C PRO A 26 -6.70 11.78 4.78
N VAL A 27 -6.60 10.77 3.92
CA VAL A 27 -6.90 9.41 4.32
C VAL A 27 -5.86 8.92 5.32
N VAL A 28 -4.59 9.21 5.07
CA VAL A 28 -3.52 8.84 5.99
C VAL A 28 -3.81 9.40 7.38
N ARG A 29 -4.26 10.63 7.41
CA ARG A 29 -4.56 11.28 8.66
C ARG A 29 -5.80 10.72 9.34
N GLU A 30 -6.88 10.55 8.61
CA GLU A 30 -8.11 10.06 9.16
C GLU A 30 -8.03 8.61 9.63
N GLU A 31 -7.32 7.80 8.89
CA GLU A 31 -7.19 6.39 9.21
C GLU A 31 -6.00 6.11 10.13
N ARG A 32 -5.26 7.16 10.48
CA ARG A 32 -4.11 7.05 11.37
C ARG A 32 -3.07 6.09 10.84
N LEU A 33 -2.77 6.23 9.57
CA LEU A 33 -1.78 5.41 8.92
C LEU A 33 -0.38 6.00 9.13
N ALA A 34 0.64 5.20 8.93
CA ALA A 34 2.00 5.71 8.97
C ALA A 34 2.18 6.70 7.82
N THR A 35 2.99 7.71 8.03
CA THR A 35 3.23 8.69 6.97
C THR A 35 4.21 8.13 5.97
N VAL A 36 4.28 8.76 4.82
CA VAL A 36 5.25 8.35 3.80
C VAL A 36 6.67 8.48 4.36
N GLU A 37 6.93 9.53 5.13
CA GLU A 37 8.26 9.70 5.72
C GLU A 37 8.59 8.53 6.65
N ASP A 38 7.62 8.10 7.45
CA ASP A 38 7.85 6.97 8.35
C ASP A 38 8.14 5.72 7.54
N VAL A 39 7.39 5.51 6.47
CA VAL A 39 7.58 4.33 5.63
C VAL A 39 8.96 4.36 5.00
N MET A 40 9.39 5.52 4.50
CA MET A 40 10.69 5.63 3.86
C MET A 40 11.81 5.36 4.86
N ASP A 41 11.67 5.86 6.08
CA ASP A 41 12.69 5.63 7.10
C ASP A 41 12.76 4.15 7.48
N LEU A 42 11.61 3.53 7.66
CA LEU A 42 11.59 2.13 8.02
C LEU A 42 12.12 1.25 6.90
N ALA A 43 11.86 1.64 5.67
CA ALA A 43 12.28 0.85 4.52
C ALA A 43 13.80 0.79 4.41
N LYS A 44 14.50 1.80 4.88
CA LYS A 44 15.94 1.86 4.73
C LYS A 44 16.67 0.63 5.27
N GLY A 45 16.16 0.01 6.28
CA GLY A 45 16.83 -1.16 6.81
C GLY A 45 16.14 -2.46 6.45
N LYS A 46 15.09 -2.39 5.65
CA LYS A 46 14.26 -3.57 5.39
C LYS A 46 14.23 -4.00 3.94
N VAL A 47 14.42 -3.08 3.03
CA VAL A 47 14.41 -3.43 1.61
C VAL A 47 15.81 -3.30 1.04
N ASP A 48 16.10 -4.12 0.03
CA ASP A 48 17.40 -4.10 -0.60
C ASP A 48 17.30 -3.26 -1.86
N GLY A 49 17.50 -1.98 -1.69
CA GLY A 49 17.40 -1.05 -2.81
C GLY A 49 16.78 0.26 -2.37
N ASP A 50 16.33 1.00 -3.35
CA ASP A 50 15.76 2.33 -3.12
C ASP A 50 14.28 2.33 -3.41
N VAL A 51 13.51 2.95 -2.53
CA VAL A 51 12.09 3.12 -2.79
C VAL A 51 11.94 4.29 -3.75
N VAL A 52 11.41 4.03 -4.93
CA VAL A 52 11.26 5.07 -5.95
C VAL A 52 9.82 5.55 -6.11
N LYS A 53 8.87 4.84 -5.54
CA LYS A 53 7.47 5.27 -5.59
C LYS A 53 6.70 4.64 -4.45
N VAL A 54 5.77 5.38 -3.88
CA VAL A 54 4.90 4.88 -2.82
C VAL A 54 3.47 5.18 -3.23
N THR A 55 2.60 4.18 -3.16
CA THR A 55 1.19 4.34 -3.50
C THR A 55 0.36 3.80 -2.35
N LEU A 56 -0.69 4.53 -1.97
CA LEU A 56 -1.59 4.07 -0.92
C LEU A 56 -2.73 3.30 -1.57
N CYS A 57 -2.93 2.07 -1.13
CA CYS A 57 -3.98 1.23 -1.68
C CYS A 57 -4.84 0.65 -0.59
N GLN A 58 -6.09 0.37 -0.91
CA GLN A 58 -7.00 -0.27 0.00
C GLN A 58 -7.32 -1.66 -0.54
N GLN A 59 -7.14 -2.66 0.30
CA GLN A 59 -7.47 -4.03 -0.06
C GLN A 59 -8.52 -4.51 0.93
N GLY A 60 -9.76 -4.53 0.49
CA GLY A 60 -10.87 -4.82 1.39
C GLY A 60 -10.94 -3.72 2.44
N GLU A 61 -10.81 -4.07 3.69
CA GLU A 61 -10.85 -3.08 4.77
C GLU A 61 -9.47 -2.68 5.24
N ARG A 62 -8.44 -3.16 4.60
CA ARG A 62 -7.08 -2.86 5.03
C ARG A 62 -6.45 -1.84 4.12
N TRP A 63 -5.64 -0.97 4.73
CA TRP A 63 -4.85 -0.01 3.97
C TRP A 63 -3.43 -0.53 3.90
N VAL A 64 -2.85 -0.48 2.71
CA VAL A 64 -1.47 -0.92 2.49
C VAL A 64 -0.74 0.13 1.67
N TYR A 65 0.57 0.16 1.80
CA TYR A 65 1.39 0.94 0.90
C TYR A 65 2.05 -0.03 -0.08
N ARG A 66 2.00 0.34 -1.34
CA ARG A 66 2.72 -0.39 -2.37
C ARG A 66 3.98 0.42 -2.67
N LEU A 67 5.12 -0.16 -2.39
CA LEU A 67 6.40 0.49 -2.61
C LEU A 67 6.99 -0.08 -3.87
N LEU A 68 7.48 0.77 -4.76
CA LEU A 68 8.23 0.30 -5.89
C LEU A 68 9.69 0.45 -5.53
N VAL A 69 10.42 -0.64 -5.47
CA VAL A 69 11.80 -0.67 -5.01
C VAL A 69 12.70 -0.97 -6.20
N ARG A 70 13.72 -0.15 -6.39
CA ARG A 70 14.73 -0.41 -7.41
C ARG A 70 15.89 -1.09 -6.74
N GLY A 71 16.14 -2.34 -7.12
CA GLY A 71 17.20 -3.12 -6.51
C GLY A 71 18.57 -2.83 -7.10
N PRO A 72 19.58 -3.52 -6.63
CA PRO A 72 20.98 -3.25 -7.04
C PRO A 72 21.23 -3.47 -8.51
N ALA A 73 20.49 -4.32 -9.15
CA ALA A 73 20.68 -4.54 -10.57
C ALA A 73 19.81 -3.62 -11.42
N GLY A 74 19.18 -2.65 -10.82
CA GLY A 74 18.32 -1.71 -11.53
C GLY A 74 16.92 -2.22 -11.80
N LYS A 75 16.58 -3.40 -11.31
CA LYS A 75 15.24 -3.93 -11.53
C LYS A 75 14.27 -3.41 -10.49
N HIS A 76 13.05 -3.16 -10.91
CA HIS A 76 12.02 -2.67 -10.02
C HIS A 76 11.16 -3.83 -9.56
N ALA A 77 10.80 -3.82 -8.29
CA ALA A 77 9.92 -4.84 -7.73
C ALA A 77 8.96 -4.18 -6.73
N PRO A 78 7.72 -4.64 -6.68
CA PRO A 78 6.78 -4.08 -5.70
C PRO A 78 6.94 -4.76 -4.35
N VAL A 79 6.78 -3.99 -3.30
CA VAL A 79 6.76 -4.50 -1.94
C VAL A 79 5.51 -3.94 -1.30
N ILE A 80 4.68 -4.79 -0.71
CA ILE A 80 3.44 -4.37 -0.09
C ILE A 80 3.61 -4.41 1.41
N VAL A 81 3.30 -3.33 2.09
CA VAL A 81 3.40 -3.27 3.55
C VAL A 81 2.10 -2.75 4.13
N ASP A 82 1.81 -3.14 5.35
CA ASP A 82 0.62 -2.67 6.06
C ASP A 82 0.79 -1.16 6.31
N ALA A 83 -0.21 -0.37 5.99
CA ALA A 83 -0.09 1.07 6.13
C ALA A 83 -0.19 1.52 7.59
N LYS A 84 -0.80 0.74 8.46
CA LYS A 84 -0.89 1.11 9.85
C LYS A 84 0.38 0.75 10.61
N ALA A 85 1.03 -0.31 10.23
CA ALA A 85 2.24 -0.77 10.91
C ALA A 85 3.20 -1.35 9.90
N PRO A 86 3.82 -0.51 9.09
CA PRO A 86 4.68 -0.98 8.02
C PRO A 86 5.88 -1.73 8.57
N PHE A 87 6.23 -2.81 7.91
CA PHE A 87 7.40 -3.60 8.25
C PHE A 87 7.37 -4.25 9.65
N THR A 88 6.19 -4.34 10.25
CA THR A 88 6.12 -5.07 11.49
C THR A 88 5.68 -6.46 11.18
N ARG A 89 6.00 -7.35 12.06
CA ARG A 89 5.75 -8.66 11.84
C ARG A 89 4.60 -9.09 12.29
#